data_c553b8391ff969ad728bef71b1cdc652
#
_entry.id   c553b8391ff969ad728bef71b1cdc652
#
_cell.length_a   1.000
_cell.length_b   1.000
_cell.length_c   1.000
_cell.angle_alpha   90.00
_cell.angle_beta   90.00
_cell.angle_gamma   90.00
#
_symmetry.space_group_name_H-M   'P 1'
#
loop_
_entity.id
_entity.type
_entity.pdbx_description
1 polymer ?
#
loop_
_entity_poly.entity_id
_entity_poly.type
_entity_poly.pdbx_seq_one_letter_code
_entity_poly.pdbx_strand_id
1 'polypeptide(L)'
;MLLEARALEASYGLSQVLFGVSLAVGEGEVVTLMGRNGMGKTTTVRSLMGLLPPRGGEIRWRGHRVDGVAPHRMARLGVGLVPEGRRIFPNLTVRENLLMAAIDRGGGGERWTLERVLALFPRLAERLSNNGTQLSGGEQQMLSIGRALMTNPALLILDEATEGLAPLIRSEIWNRLLELKRTGLSILVIDKELDALCELADRHYILEKGKVVWSGQTSDLLADPGIHEAYLGL
;
A
#
# COMPACT_ATOMS: atom_id res chain seq x y z
N MET A 1 8.46 11.67 -11.07
CA MET A 1 7.97 11.02 -9.84
C MET A 1 6.46 11.01 -9.87
N LEU A 2 5.84 9.85 -9.49
CA LEU A 2 4.40 9.71 -9.38
C LEU A 2 3.87 10.31 -8.06
N LEU A 3 4.46 9.90 -6.94
CA LEU A 3 4.20 10.43 -5.60
C LEU A 3 5.51 10.90 -4.97
N GLU A 4 5.48 12.01 -4.27
CA GLU A 4 6.64 12.55 -3.55
C GLU A 4 6.19 13.19 -2.24
N ALA A 5 6.85 12.86 -1.15
CA ALA A 5 6.73 13.52 0.13
C ALA A 5 8.09 14.16 0.47
N ARG A 6 8.10 15.43 0.89
CA ARG A 6 9.30 16.17 1.26
C ARG A 6 9.15 16.74 2.65
N ALA A 7 10.10 16.39 3.52
CA ALA A 7 10.16 16.87 4.90
C ALA A 7 8.81 16.80 5.63
N LEU A 8 8.07 15.69 5.47
CA LEU A 8 6.71 15.52 5.97
C LEU A 8 6.70 15.47 7.49
N GLU A 9 5.93 16.34 8.11
CA GLU A 9 5.69 16.38 9.55
C GLU A 9 4.22 16.12 9.85
N ALA A 10 3.93 15.25 10.83
CA ALA A 10 2.57 14.94 11.22
C ALA A 10 2.46 14.63 12.71
N SER A 11 1.29 14.93 13.28
CA SER A 11 1.02 14.78 14.71
C SER A 11 -0.41 14.34 14.96
N TYR A 12 -0.62 13.58 16.03
CA TYR A 12 -1.92 13.32 16.62
C TYR A 12 -2.08 14.25 17.84
N GLY A 13 -2.90 15.30 17.70
CA GLY A 13 -2.98 16.33 18.73
C GLY A 13 -1.62 16.98 19.01
N LEU A 14 -1.11 16.86 20.23
CA LEU A 14 0.20 17.39 20.62
C LEU A 14 1.37 16.40 20.38
N SER A 15 1.08 15.14 20.08
CA SER A 15 2.11 14.11 19.89
C SER A 15 2.58 14.10 18.46
N GLN A 16 3.76 14.63 18.19
CA GLN A 16 4.39 14.54 16.87
C GLN A 16 4.92 13.12 16.64
N VAL A 17 4.67 12.60 15.44
CA VAL A 17 5.05 11.24 15.01
C VAL A 17 6.00 11.28 13.84
N LEU A 18 5.81 12.19 12.88
CA LEU A 18 6.70 12.34 11.74
C LEU A 18 7.54 13.60 11.89
N PHE A 19 8.85 13.47 11.65
CA PHE A 19 9.86 14.50 11.87
C PHE A 19 10.68 14.73 10.59
N GLY A 20 10.01 15.15 9.51
CA GLY A 20 10.66 15.45 8.25
C GLY A 20 10.85 14.24 7.33
N VAL A 21 9.87 13.34 7.26
CA VAL A 21 9.91 12.16 6.37
C VAL A 21 9.93 12.59 4.90
N SER A 22 10.92 12.10 4.16
CA SER A 22 11.01 12.29 2.71
C SER A 22 11.07 10.94 2.01
N LEU A 23 10.18 10.72 1.06
CA LEU A 23 10.14 9.53 0.22
C LEU A 23 9.52 9.85 -1.15
N ALA A 24 9.79 9.02 -2.13
CA ALA A 24 9.21 9.17 -3.46
C ALA A 24 8.91 7.79 -4.07
N VAL A 25 7.93 7.76 -4.97
CA VAL A 25 7.58 6.59 -5.80
C VAL A 25 7.51 7.04 -7.25
N GLY A 26 8.25 6.35 -8.11
CA GLY A 26 8.22 6.55 -9.56
C GLY A 26 7.01 5.90 -10.23
N GLU A 27 6.78 6.17 -11.50
CA GLU A 27 5.80 5.42 -12.29
C GLU A 27 6.33 4.01 -12.57
N GLY A 28 5.50 2.98 -12.32
CA GLY A 28 5.88 1.57 -12.44
C GLY A 28 6.87 1.07 -11.39
N GLU A 29 7.26 1.89 -10.42
CA GLU A 29 8.21 1.54 -9.37
C GLU A 29 7.50 0.88 -8.19
N VAL A 30 8.13 -0.13 -7.62
CA VAL A 30 7.73 -0.73 -6.34
C VAL A 30 8.70 -0.28 -5.25
N VAL A 31 8.16 0.38 -4.25
CA VAL A 31 8.90 0.97 -3.13
C VAL A 31 8.40 0.38 -1.82
N THR A 32 9.30 0.12 -0.87
CA THR A 32 8.91 -0.28 0.50
C THR A 32 9.16 0.83 1.51
N LEU A 33 8.33 0.86 2.54
CA LEU A 33 8.57 1.64 3.75
C LEU A 33 8.64 0.67 4.93
N MET A 34 9.84 0.37 5.38
CA MET A 34 10.15 -0.59 6.46
C MET A 34 10.43 0.11 7.77
N GLY A 35 10.55 -0.66 8.84
CA GLY A 35 10.86 -0.20 10.19
C GLY A 35 10.00 -0.92 11.23
N ARG A 36 10.45 -0.89 12.47
CA ARG A 36 9.75 -1.52 13.61
C ARG A 36 8.36 -0.93 13.83
N ASN A 37 7.53 -1.60 14.62
CA ASN A 37 6.21 -1.09 14.97
C ASN A 37 6.32 0.22 15.77
N GLY A 38 5.38 1.16 15.55
CA GLY A 38 5.41 2.47 16.21
C GLY A 38 6.37 3.50 15.58
N MET A 39 7.11 3.16 14.52
CA MET A 39 8.08 4.08 13.90
C MET A 39 7.45 5.15 12.99
N GLY A 40 6.13 5.10 12.75
CA GLY A 40 5.40 6.11 11.97
C GLY A 40 4.98 5.68 10.55
N LYS A 41 5.13 4.39 10.17
CA LYS A 41 4.79 3.88 8.83
C LYS A 41 3.32 4.16 8.45
N THR A 42 2.37 3.67 9.25
CA THR A 42 0.92 3.92 9.04
C THR A 42 0.57 5.41 9.11
N THR A 43 1.27 6.19 9.95
CA THR A 43 1.11 7.65 9.99
C THR A 43 1.52 8.30 8.68
N THR A 44 2.63 7.84 8.08
CA THR A 44 3.09 8.28 6.76
C THR A 44 2.01 7.96 5.71
N VAL A 45 1.50 6.73 5.66
CA VAL A 45 0.41 6.34 4.75
C VAL A 45 -0.83 7.22 4.94
N ARG A 46 -1.25 7.45 6.18
CA ARG A 46 -2.41 8.30 6.47
C ARG A 46 -2.21 9.73 5.99
N SER A 47 -1.00 10.27 6.11
CA SER A 47 -0.68 11.62 5.60
C SER A 47 -0.69 11.65 4.07
N LEU A 48 -0.08 10.67 3.41
CA LEU A 48 -0.09 10.55 1.94
C LEU A 48 -1.51 10.44 1.37
N MET A 49 -2.40 9.75 2.08
CA MET A 49 -3.80 9.58 1.70
C MET A 49 -4.72 10.76 2.09
N GLY A 50 -4.20 11.79 2.75
CA GLY A 50 -5.01 12.90 3.25
C GLY A 50 -5.94 12.54 4.44
N LEU A 51 -5.73 11.37 5.08
CA LEU A 51 -6.44 10.93 6.27
C LEU A 51 -5.93 11.62 7.54
N LEU A 52 -4.68 12.10 7.52
CA LEU A 52 -4.05 12.90 8.54
C LEU A 52 -3.34 14.07 7.85
N PRO A 53 -3.89 15.30 7.93
CA PRO A 53 -3.24 16.46 7.33
C PRO A 53 -1.84 16.68 7.91
N PRO A 54 -0.81 16.86 7.07
CA PRO A 54 0.54 17.17 7.55
C PRO A 54 0.57 18.54 8.22
N ARG A 55 1.44 18.70 9.22
CA ARG A 55 1.72 19.99 9.87
C ARG A 55 2.83 20.77 9.19
N GLY A 56 3.71 20.06 8.47
CA GLY A 56 4.83 20.63 7.73
C GLY A 56 5.23 19.74 6.56
N GLY A 57 6.06 20.27 5.70
CA GLY A 57 6.48 19.62 4.48
C GLY A 57 5.47 19.74 3.33
N GLU A 58 5.63 18.94 2.31
CA GLU A 58 4.73 18.92 1.16
C GLU A 58 4.55 17.50 0.61
N ILE A 59 3.38 17.25 0.01
CA ILE A 59 3.07 16.04 -0.75
C ILE A 59 2.76 16.45 -2.17
N ARG A 60 3.40 15.79 -3.15
CA ARG A 60 3.16 16.03 -4.58
C ARG A 60 2.69 14.75 -5.27
N TRP A 61 1.68 14.89 -6.08
CA TRP A 61 1.17 13.87 -6.99
C TRP A 61 1.40 14.33 -8.43
N ARG A 62 2.21 13.61 -9.19
CA ARG A 62 2.60 13.99 -10.57
C ARG A 62 3.07 15.46 -10.66
N GLY A 63 3.88 15.88 -9.68
CA GLY A 63 4.42 17.23 -9.58
C GLY A 63 3.48 18.27 -8.98
N HIS A 64 2.17 18.01 -8.86
CA HIS A 64 1.20 18.93 -8.26
C HIS A 64 1.10 18.73 -6.75
N ARG A 65 1.08 19.84 -6.01
CA ARG A 65 0.94 19.82 -4.55
C ARG A 65 -0.46 19.33 -4.14
N VAL A 66 -0.50 18.33 -3.22
CA VAL A 66 -1.75 17.67 -2.79
C VAL A 66 -1.86 17.53 -1.26
N ASP A 67 -0.98 18.14 -0.48
CA ASP A 67 -1.10 18.14 0.98
C ASP A 67 -2.41 18.82 1.41
N GLY A 68 -3.12 18.18 2.35
CA GLY A 68 -4.46 18.64 2.77
C GLY A 68 -5.61 18.30 1.81
N VAL A 69 -5.34 17.61 0.70
CA VAL A 69 -6.39 17.10 -0.17
C VAL A 69 -7.15 15.98 0.55
N ALA A 70 -8.49 16.04 0.50
CA ALA A 70 -9.34 15.05 1.17
C ALA A 70 -9.14 13.62 0.59
N PRO A 71 -9.27 12.55 1.41
CA PRO A 71 -8.97 11.18 1.00
C PRO A 71 -9.71 10.71 -0.25
N HIS A 72 -10.99 11.06 -0.38
CA HIS A 72 -11.78 10.70 -1.57
C HIS A 72 -11.27 11.36 -2.86
N ARG A 73 -10.62 12.54 -2.75
CA ARG A 73 -9.98 13.20 -3.89
C ARG A 73 -8.65 12.53 -4.22
N MET A 74 -7.86 12.12 -3.20
CA MET A 74 -6.65 11.31 -3.42
C MET A 74 -6.99 10.00 -4.15
N ALA A 75 -8.05 9.32 -3.72
CA ALA A 75 -8.54 8.15 -4.43
C ALA A 75 -8.93 8.46 -5.88
N ARG A 76 -9.59 9.60 -6.16
CA ARG A 76 -9.92 10.05 -7.52
C ARG A 76 -8.70 10.45 -8.34
N LEU A 77 -7.63 10.91 -7.74
CA LEU A 77 -6.36 11.21 -8.43
C LEU A 77 -5.62 9.94 -8.86
N GLY A 78 -5.94 8.79 -8.28
CA GLY A 78 -5.37 7.50 -8.67
C GLY A 78 -4.54 6.84 -7.58
N VAL A 79 -4.72 7.19 -6.31
CA VAL A 79 -4.08 6.50 -5.20
C VAL A 79 -5.08 5.51 -4.59
N GLY A 80 -4.80 4.21 -4.75
CA GLY A 80 -5.54 3.12 -4.10
C GLY A 80 -4.89 2.76 -2.77
N LEU A 81 -5.69 2.48 -1.74
CA LEU A 81 -5.20 2.06 -0.42
C LEU A 81 -5.80 0.73 -0.02
N VAL A 82 -4.93 -0.19 0.38
CA VAL A 82 -5.26 -1.38 1.17
C VAL A 82 -4.83 -1.10 2.60
N PRO A 83 -5.74 -0.73 3.50
CA PRO A 83 -5.40 -0.37 4.87
C PRO A 83 -5.19 -1.61 5.74
N GLU A 84 -4.46 -1.44 6.84
CA GLU A 84 -4.39 -2.41 7.93
C GLU A 84 -5.79 -2.84 8.41
N GLY A 85 -5.95 -4.12 8.75
CA GLY A 85 -7.20 -4.66 9.27
C GLY A 85 -8.25 -4.93 8.20
N ARG A 86 -7.85 -5.10 6.94
CA ARG A 86 -8.65 -5.54 5.79
C ARG A 86 -9.78 -4.60 5.38
N ARG A 87 -10.54 -4.03 6.32
CA ARG A 87 -11.60 -3.00 6.14
C ARG A 87 -12.62 -3.31 5.03
N ILE A 88 -13.04 -4.58 4.90
CA ILE A 88 -14.13 -4.97 4.00
C ILE A 88 -15.50 -4.61 4.58
N PHE A 89 -16.54 -4.62 3.74
CA PHE A 89 -17.92 -4.49 4.18
C PHE A 89 -18.50 -5.87 4.49
N PRO A 90 -18.67 -6.22 5.78
CA PRO A 90 -19.00 -7.58 6.18
C PRO A 90 -20.39 -8.04 5.72
N ASN A 91 -21.33 -7.10 5.58
CA ASN A 91 -22.73 -7.37 5.20
C ASN A 91 -22.97 -7.36 3.68
N LEU A 92 -21.96 -7.02 2.90
CA LEU A 92 -22.02 -7.06 1.44
C LEU A 92 -21.38 -8.35 0.94
N THR A 93 -21.88 -8.86 -0.19
CA THR A 93 -21.26 -9.96 -0.92
C THR A 93 -19.88 -9.56 -1.46
N VAL A 94 -19.06 -10.55 -1.84
CA VAL A 94 -17.79 -10.31 -2.55
C VAL A 94 -18.02 -9.44 -3.78
N ARG A 95 -19.05 -9.77 -4.58
CA ARG A 95 -19.39 -9.02 -5.79
C ARG A 95 -19.73 -7.56 -5.47
N GLU A 96 -20.58 -7.31 -4.49
CA GLU A 96 -20.98 -5.96 -4.08
C GLU A 96 -19.79 -5.17 -3.52
N ASN A 97 -18.95 -5.79 -2.67
CA ASN A 97 -17.73 -5.18 -2.17
C ASN A 97 -16.80 -4.70 -3.30
N LEU A 98 -16.66 -5.48 -4.38
CA LEU A 98 -15.82 -5.12 -5.52
C LEU A 98 -16.48 -4.01 -6.36
N LEU A 99 -17.75 -4.18 -6.72
CA LEU A 99 -18.43 -3.24 -7.61
C LEU A 99 -18.63 -1.85 -7.01
N MET A 100 -18.89 -1.75 -5.69
CA MET A 100 -19.05 -0.45 -5.03
C MET A 100 -17.76 0.39 -5.02
N ALA A 101 -16.60 -0.25 -5.17
CA ALA A 101 -15.31 0.42 -5.24
C ALA A 101 -14.92 0.82 -6.67
N ALA A 102 -15.68 0.38 -7.69
CA ALA A 102 -15.33 0.59 -9.08
C ALA A 102 -15.33 2.08 -9.45
N ILE A 103 -14.21 2.54 -9.98
CA ILE A 103 -14.07 3.88 -10.53
C ILE A 103 -13.69 3.76 -12.00
N ASP A 104 -14.53 4.30 -12.89
CA ASP A 104 -14.14 4.49 -14.28
C ASP A 104 -13.36 5.80 -14.44
N ARG A 105 -12.08 5.69 -14.78
CA ARG A 105 -11.20 6.86 -14.94
C ARG A 105 -11.14 7.40 -16.35
N GLY A 106 -11.82 6.75 -17.32
CA GLY A 106 -11.57 7.05 -18.74
C GLY A 106 -10.09 6.76 -19.11
N GLY A 107 -9.78 6.60 -20.36
CA GLY A 107 -8.39 6.36 -20.83
C GLY A 107 -8.21 4.98 -21.44
N GLY A 108 -7.24 4.86 -22.35
CA GLY A 108 -7.04 3.71 -23.23
C GLY A 108 -6.18 2.57 -22.65
N GLY A 109 -5.90 2.53 -21.36
CA GLY A 109 -5.10 1.47 -20.74
C GLY A 109 -5.93 0.25 -20.31
N GLU A 110 -5.23 -0.84 -19.96
CA GLU A 110 -5.86 -2.02 -19.37
C GLU A 110 -6.47 -1.68 -18.01
N ARG A 111 -7.77 -1.79 -17.90
CA ARG A 111 -8.53 -1.46 -16.69
C ARG A 111 -8.67 -2.67 -15.77
N TRP A 112 -8.75 -2.40 -14.49
CA TRP A 112 -9.18 -3.38 -13.50
C TRP A 112 -10.72 -3.48 -13.54
N THR A 113 -11.20 -4.57 -14.11
CA THR A 113 -12.61 -4.94 -14.12
C THR A 113 -12.87 -6.03 -13.08
N LEU A 114 -14.15 -6.31 -12.80
CA LEU A 114 -14.53 -7.42 -11.92
C LEU A 114 -13.90 -8.75 -12.40
N GLU A 115 -13.98 -9.04 -13.69
CA GLU A 115 -13.45 -10.26 -14.29
C GLU A 115 -11.93 -10.35 -14.11
N ARG A 116 -11.21 -9.26 -14.30
CA ARG A 116 -9.75 -9.20 -14.13
C ARG A 116 -9.33 -9.38 -12.68
N VAL A 117 -10.07 -8.79 -11.73
CA VAL A 117 -9.81 -8.99 -10.29
C VAL A 117 -10.10 -10.44 -9.89
N LEU A 118 -11.17 -11.04 -10.40
CA LEU A 118 -11.50 -12.45 -10.13
C LEU A 118 -10.50 -13.42 -10.78
N ALA A 119 -9.95 -13.08 -11.94
CA ALA A 119 -8.85 -13.85 -12.56
C ALA A 119 -7.57 -13.78 -11.71
N LEU A 120 -7.27 -12.62 -11.13
CA LEU A 120 -6.13 -12.45 -10.20
C LEU A 120 -6.35 -13.22 -8.88
N PHE A 121 -7.59 -13.27 -8.38
CA PHE A 121 -7.97 -13.93 -7.13
C PHE A 121 -9.07 -14.99 -7.36
N PRO A 122 -8.76 -16.19 -7.90
CA PRO A 122 -9.77 -17.21 -8.21
C PRO A 122 -10.62 -17.63 -7.00
N ARG A 123 -10.06 -17.62 -5.79
CA ARG A 123 -10.81 -17.90 -4.56
C ARG A 123 -11.99 -16.94 -4.34
N LEU A 124 -11.88 -15.69 -4.77
CA LEU A 124 -12.98 -14.73 -4.70
C LEU A 124 -14.08 -15.05 -5.72
N ALA A 125 -13.73 -15.61 -6.88
CA ALA A 125 -14.71 -16.06 -7.87
C ALA A 125 -15.59 -17.20 -7.32
N GLU A 126 -14.98 -18.14 -6.60
CA GLU A 126 -15.71 -19.24 -5.93
C GLU A 126 -16.66 -18.76 -4.81
N ARG A 127 -16.39 -17.58 -4.27
CA ARG A 127 -17.10 -16.97 -3.13
C ARG A 127 -17.92 -15.73 -3.52
N LEU A 128 -18.18 -15.52 -4.79
CA LEU A 128 -18.73 -14.28 -5.33
C LEU A 128 -20.05 -13.83 -4.68
N SER A 129 -20.90 -14.78 -4.30
CA SER A 129 -22.18 -14.56 -3.60
C SER A 129 -22.09 -14.59 -2.07
N ASN A 130 -20.93 -14.96 -1.50
CA ASN A 130 -20.76 -15.01 -0.05
C ASN A 130 -20.61 -13.59 0.52
N ASN A 131 -21.17 -13.37 1.71
CA ASN A 131 -20.95 -12.13 2.46
C ASN A 131 -19.52 -12.07 3.03
N GLY A 132 -19.02 -10.87 3.29
CA GLY A 132 -17.68 -10.66 3.86
C GLY A 132 -17.44 -11.39 5.18
N THR A 133 -18.48 -11.59 6.01
CA THR A 133 -18.41 -12.38 7.27
C THR A 133 -18.16 -13.86 7.05
N GLN A 134 -18.45 -14.39 5.87
CA GLN A 134 -18.29 -15.81 5.53
C GLN A 134 -16.91 -16.13 4.93
N LEU A 135 -16.08 -15.11 4.76
CA LEU A 135 -14.74 -15.24 4.20
C LEU A 135 -13.70 -15.52 5.28
N SER A 136 -12.73 -16.38 4.96
CA SER A 136 -11.51 -16.52 5.74
C SER A 136 -10.70 -15.23 5.77
N GLY A 137 -9.78 -15.10 6.72
CA GLY A 137 -8.91 -13.91 6.80
C GLY A 137 -8.11 -13.62 5.54
N GLY A 138 -7.66 -14.66 4.84
CA GLY A 138 -6.96 -14.52 3.56
C GLY A 138 -7.88 -14.07 2.43
N GLU A 139 -9.08 -14.63 2.31
CA GLU A 139 -10.08 -14.20 1.32
C GLU A 139 -10.52 -12.74 1.56
N GLN A 140 -10.66 -12.33 2.84
CA GLN A 140 -10.94 -10.94 3.19
C GLN A 140 -9.81 -10.00 2.74
N GLN A 141 -8.55 -10.43 2.89
CA GLN A 141 -7.40 -9.65 2.44
C GLN A 141 -7.34 -9.55 0.91
N MET A 142 -7.57 -10.66 0.20
CA MET A 142 -7.69 -10.65 -1.26
C MET A 142 -8.81 -9.72 -1.73
N LEU A 143 -9.96 -9.74 -1.03
CA LEU A 143 -11.07 -8.83 -1.29
C LEU A 143 -10.69 -7.37 -1.07
N SER A 144 -9.94 -7.06 0.00
CA SER A 144 -9.45 -5.71 0.27
C SER A 144 -8.52 -5.20 -0.85
N ILE A 145 -7.60 -6.05 -1.31
CA ILE A 145 -6.72 -5.73 -2.45
C ILE A 145 -7.56 -5.56 -3.72
N GLY A 146 -8.48 -6.49 -4.00
CA GLY A 146 -9.37 -6.42 -5.15
C GLY A 146 -10.18 -5.12 -5.19
N ARG A 147 -10.71 -4.68 -4.05
CA ARG A 147 -11.42 -3.38 -3.93
C ARG A 147 -10.52 -2.20 -4.27
N ALA A 148 -9.28 -2.20 -3.79
CA ALA A 148 -8.33 -1.14 -4.14
C ALA A 148 -8.02 -1.15 -5.64
N LEU A 149 -7.85 -2.32 -6.26
CA LEU A 149 -7.65 -2.45 -7.71
C LEU A 149 -8.86 -1.95 -8.51
N MET A 150 -10.10 -2.23 -8.07
CA MET A 150 -11.32 -1.73 -8.72
C MET A 150 -11.40 -0.20 -8.81
N THR A 151 -10.64 0.52 -7.99
CA THR A 151 -10.51 1.99 -8.14
C THR A 151 -9.65 2.39 -9.33
N ASN A 152 -9.07 1.45 -10.08
CA ASN A 152 -8.14 1.69 -11.18
C ASN A 152 -6.97 2.61 -10.78
N PRO A 153 -6.18 2.24 -9.76
CA PRO A 153 -5.15 3.12 -9.23
C PRO A 153 -3.94 3.21 -10.16
N ALA A 154 -3.27 4.37 -10.17
CA ALA A 154 -1.93 4.52 -10.72
C ALA A 154 -0.86 4.15 -9.66
N LEU A 155 -1.19 4.31 -8.37
CA LEU A 155 -0.39 3.88 -7.23
C LEU A 155 -1.25 3.06 -6.27
N LEU A 156 -0.82 1.85 -5.94
CA LEU A 156 -1.41 1.02 -4.90
C LEU A 156 -0.55 1.12 -3.63
N ILE A 157 -1.14 1.54 -2.52
CA ILE A 157 -0.51 1.54 -1.20
C ILE A 157 -1.04 0.36 -0.40
N LEU A 158 -0.14 -0.47 0.16
CA LEU A 158 -0.46 -1.63 0.99
C LEU A 158 0.13 -1.41 2.39
N ASP A 159 -0.74 -1.31 3.39
CA ASP A 159 -0.35 -1.10 4.79
C ASP A 159 -0.55 -2.40 5.57
N GLU A 160 0.56 -3.14 5.80
CA GLU A 160 0.62 -4.43 6.50
C GLU A 160 -0.34 -5.48 5.92
N ALA A 161 -0.32 -5.63 4.59
CA ALA A 161 -1.30 -6.43 3.86
C ALA A 161 -1.20 -7.95 4.10
N THR A 162 -0.10 -8.46 4.68
CA THR A 162 0.09 -9.89 4.93
C THR A 162 0.05 -10.26 6.41
N GLU A 163 -0.13 -9.28 7.31
CA GLU A 163 -0.11 -9.53 8.74
C GLU A 163 -1.25 -10.44 9.22
N GLY A 164 -0.91 -11.37 10.13
CA GLY A 164 -1.87 -12.31 10.72
C GLY A 164 -2.44 -13.34 9.76
N LEU A 165 -1.82 -13.56 8.59
CA LEU A 165 -2.22 -14.57 7.64
C LEU A 165 -1.38 -15.85 7.77
N ALA A 166 -2.00 -17.00 7.45
CA ALA A 166 -1.31 -18.27 7.37
C ALA A 166 -0.21 -18.24 6.27
N PRO A 167 0.93 -18.94 6.44
CA PRO A 167 2.07 -18.86 5.52
C PRO A 167 1.71 -19.10 4.05
N LEU A 168 0.88 -20.09 3.75
CA LEU A 168 0.45 -20.38 2.37
C LEU A 168 -0.34 -19.23 1.74
N ILE A 169 -1.23 -18.60 2.50
CA ILE A 169 -2.03 -17.46 2.00
C ILE A 169 -1.13 -16.23 1.82
N ARG A 170 -0.16 -16.04 2.71
CA ARG A 170 0.83 -14.97 2.61
C ARG A 170 1.64 -15.11 1.31
N SER A 171 2.17 -16.30 1.05
CA SER A 171 2.90 -16.58 -0.19
C SER A 171 2.02 -16.36 -1.44
N GLU A 172 0.74 -16.75 -1.39
CA GLU A 172 -0.20 -16.50 -2.48
C GLU A 172 -0.37 -14.99 -2.74
N ILE A 173 -0.54 -14.18 -1.69
CA ILE A 173 -0.66 -12.71 -1.84
C ILE A 173 0.63 -12.11 -2.43
N TRP A 174 1.81 -12.51 -1.94
CA TRP A 174 3.08 -12.03 -2.49
C TRP A 174 3.24 -12.36 -3.98
N ASN A 175 2.86 -13.57 -4.41
CA ASN A 175 2.86 -13.95 -5.82
C ASN A 175 1.91 -13.04 -6.64
N ARG A 176 0.72 -12.70 -6.11
CA ARG A 176 -0.20 -11.76 -6.78
C ARG A 176 0.38 -10.35 -6.85
N LEU A 177 1.12 -9.90 -5.84
CA LEU A 177 1.80 -8.59 -5.89
C LEU A 177 2.92 -8.58 -6.95
N LEU A 178 3.66 -9.68 -7.12
CA LEU A 178 4.62 -9.84 -8.22
C LEU A 178 3.94 -9.78 -9.61
N GLU A 179 2.75 -10.40 -9.75
CA GLU A 179 1.96 -10.28 -10.99
C GLU A 179 1.53 -8.83 -11.22
N LEU A 180 1.10 -8.12 -10.18
CA LEU A 180 0.73 -6.69 -10.26
C LEU A 180 1.92 -5.82 -10.68
N LYS A 181 3.11 -6.04 -10.12
CA LYS A 181 4.35 -5.35 -10.54
C LYS A 181 4.58 -5.51 -12.05
N ARG A 182 4.39 -6.72 -12.59
CA ARG A 182 4.59 -7.00 -14.04
C ARG A 182 3.60 -6.24 -14.95
N THR A 183 2.46 -5.79 -14.41
CA THR A 183 1.54 -4.92 -15.16
C THR A 183 2.01 -3.46 -15.25
N GLY A 184 3.11 -3.09 -14.59
CA GLY A 184 3.60 -1.72 -14.51
C GLY A 184 2.86 -0.88 -13.47
N LEU A 185 2.06 -1.48 -12.58
CA LEU A 185 1.42 -0.77 -11.47
C LEU A 185 2.47 -0.28 -10.47
N SER A 186 2.44 1.00 -10.12
CA SER A 186 3.29 1.53 -9.04
C SER A 186 2.76 1.07 -7.70
N ILE A 187 3.65 0.64 -6.79
CA ILE A 187 3.24 0.09 -5.50
C ILE A 187 4.11 0.69 -4.38
N LEU A 188 3.47 1.09 -3.27
CA LEU A 188 4.13 1.38 -2.00
C LEU A 188 3.70 0.32 -0.99
N VAL A 189 4.64 -0.49 -0.51
CA VAL A 189 4.37 -1.59 0.41
C VAL A 189 4.95 -1.31 1.78
N ILE A 190 4.14 -1.50 2.81
CA ILE A 190 4.54 -1.57 4.20
C ILE A 190 4.30 -2.99 4.68
N ASP A 191 5.35 -3.72 4.98
CA ASP A 191 5.28 -5.06 5.57
C ASP A 191 6.59 -5.36 6.32
N LYS A 192 6.66 -6.50 7.02
CA LYS A 192 7.82 -6.95 7.80
C LYS A 192 8.56 -8.16 7.19
N GLU A 193 8.02 -8.76 6.14
CA GLU A 193 8.57 -9.96 5.49
C GLU A 193 9.71 -9.54 4.54
N LEU A 194 10.92 -9.40 5.10
CA LEU A 194 12.07 -8.84 4.38
C LEU A 194 12.37 -9.55 3.06
N ASP A 195 12.39 -10.89 3.04
CA ASP A 195 12.70 -11.66 1.83
C ASP A 195 11.71 -11.36 0.70
N ALA A 196 10.41 -11.35 1.01
CA ALA A 196 9.37 -11.04 0.05
C ALA A 196 9.42 -9.57 -0.42
N LEU A 197 9.75 -8.64 0.48
CA LEU A 197 9.95 -7.23 0.12
C LEU A 197 11.16 -7.06 -0.80
N CYS A 198 12.27 -7.76 -0.55
CA CYS A 198 13.45 -7.73 -1.40
C CYS A 198 13.22 -8.35 -2.78
N GLU A 199 12.37 -9.38 -2.88
CA GLU A 199 11.99 -9.97 -4.17
C GLU A 199 11.07 -9.03 -4.98
N LEU A 200 10.17 -8.33 -4.28
CA LEU A 200 9.15 -7.50 -4.92
C LEU A 200 9.66 -6.11 -5.30
N ALA A 201 10.40 -5.44 -4.41
CA ALA A 201 10.65 -4.00 -4.52
C ALA A 201 11.91 -3.65 -5.33
N ASP A 202 11.90 -2.45 -5.88
CA ASP A 202 13.03 -1.85 -6.59
C ASP A 202 13.87 -0.98 -5.63
N ARG A 203 13.20 -0.35 -4.64
CA ARG A 203 13.82 0.56 -3.68
C ARG A 203 13.15 0.51 -2.32
N HIS A 204 13.93 0.78 -1.29
CA HIS A 204 13.52 0.68 0.09
C HIS A 204 13.79 1.96 0.86
N TYR A 205 12.89 2.29 1.79
CA TYR A 205 13.09 3.29 2.84
C TYR A 205 12.95 2.61 4.20
N ILE A 206 13.82 2.97 5.14
CA ILE A 206 13.72 2.53 6.53
C ILE A 206 13.37 3.73 7.40
N LEU A 207 12.29 3.58 8.16
CA LEU A 207 11.77 4.59 9.07
C LEU A 207 12.10 4.21 10.51
N GLU A 208 12.74 5.14 11.24
CA GLU A 208 12.95 5.04 12.68
C GLU A 208 12.54 6.32 13.36
N LYS A 209 11.71 6.21 14.41
CA LYS A 209 11.24 7.35 15.23
C LYS A 209 10.76 8.53 14.38
N GLY A 210 9.99 8.22 13.33
CA GLY A 210 9.41 9.23 12.45
C GLY A 210 10.37 9.92 11.48
N LYS A 211 11.56 9.35 11.24
CA LYS A 211 12.55 9.84 10.27
C LYS A 211 12.99 8.72 9.34
N VAL A 212 13.26 9.05 8.09
CA VAL A 212 13.95 8.12 7.19
C VAL A 212 15.43 8.10 7.59
N VAL A 213 15.90 6.94 8.03
CA VAL A 213 17.29 6.74 8.48
C VAL A 213 18.16 6.08 7.41
N TRP A 214 17.52 5.41 6.45
CA TRP A 214 18.20 4.79 5.33
C TRP A 214 17.28 4.72 4.10
N SER A 215 17.86 4.79 2.91
CA SER A 215 17.18 4.49 1.65
C SER A 215 18.18 3.99 0.62
N GLY A 216 17.81 2.99 -0.17
CA GLY A 216 18.66 2.40 -1.21
C GLY A 216 17.91 1.35 -2.02
N GLN A 217 18.62 0.74 -2.97
CA GLN A 217 18.11 -0.38 -3.76
C GLN A 217 18.20 -1.70 -2.97
N THR A 218 17.52 -2.74 -3.47
CA THR A 218 17.58 -4.07 -2.86
C THR A 218 19.02 -4.61 -2.74
N SER A 219 19.86 -4.37 -3.75
CA SER A 219 21.27 -4.74 -3.72
C SER A 219 22.03 -4.12 -2.55
N ASP A 220 21.76 -2.84 -2.27
CA ASP A 220 22.43 -2.09 -1.21
C ASP A 220 21.97 -2.58 0.17
N LEU A 221 20.66 -2.88 0.30
CA LEU A 221 20.09 -3.43 1.51
C LEU A 221 20.67 -4.81 1.86
N LEU A 222 20.78 -5.70 0.86
CA LEU A 222 21.30 -7.05 1.05
C LEU A 222 22.83 -7.09 1.29
N ALA A 223 23.56 -6.06 0.82
CA ALA A 223 25.00 -5.97 0.99
C ALA A 223 25.43 -5.56 2.41
N ASP A 224 24.53 -4.99 3.22
CA ASP A 224 24.84 -4.49 4.58
C ASP A 224 23.95 -5.15 5.65
N PRO A 225 24.37 -6.30 6.23
CA PRO A 225 23.63 -6.94 7.32
C PRO A 225 23.45 -6.06 8.56
N GLY A 226 24.33 -5.08 8.77
CA GLY A 226 24.22 -4.13 9.90
C GLY A 226 22.95 -3.28 9.85
N ILE A 227 22.39 -3.04 8.67
CA ILE A 227 21.12 -2.34 8.51
C ILE A 227 19.97 -3.18 9.07
N HIS A 228 19.99 -4.50 8.85
CA HIS A 228 18.95 -5.42 9.34
C HIS A 228 18.90 -5.47 10.86
N GLU A 229 20.06 -5.64 11.50
CA GLU A 229 20.17 -5.68 12.97
C GLU A 229 19.81 -4.34 13.60
N ALA A 230 20.32 -3.23 13.04
CA ALA A 230 20.14 -1.91 13.61
C ALA A 230 18.67 -1.45 13.56
N TYR A 231 17.98 -1.65 12.44
CA TYR A 231 16.70 -0.97 12.17
C TYR A 231 15.50 -1.90 12.00
N LEU A 232 15.69 -3.17 11.63
CA LEU A 232 14.59 -4.10 11.39
C LEU A 232 14.39 -5.08 12.54
N GLY A 233 15.42 -5.31 13.36
CA GLY A 233 15.35 -6.20 14.52
C GLY A 233 15.34 -7.70 14.13
N LEU A 234 16.01 -8.01 13.03
CA LEU A 234 16.18 -9.36 12.47
C LEU A 234 17.56 -9.90 12.80
#